data_320b34ce301e43fa236d1b1784fc9ed8
#
_entry.id   320b34ce301e43fa236d1b1784fc9ed8
#
_cell.length_a   1.000
_cell.length_b   1.000
_cell.length_c   1.000
_cell.angle_alpha   90.00
_cell.angle_beta   90.00
_cell.angle_gamma   90.00
#
_symmetry.space_group_name_H-M   'P 1'
#
loop_
_entity.id
_entity.type
_entity.pdbx_description
1 polymer ?
#
loop_
_entity_poly.entity_id
_entity_poly.type
_entity_poly.pdbx_seq_one_letter_code
_entity_poly.pdbx_strand_id
1 'polypeptide(L)'
;MASVEGMVTRISHWIDGAAVAGTSGRTSPVFNPATGQQTAEVDLASTAEVEGAIASAKTAAREWRSASLSRRAAVLFAFRELLHNGTDELAAIVTAEHGKVLADAAGEIARGLENVEFAAGVPQLLKGGFSEQAATGVDVYSIRQPLGVVAGITPFNFPAMVPLWMAANAIACGNAFILKPSEKDPSASLWLAQKWKQAGLPDGVFTVLQGDKEAVDTLLTHPDVAAVSFVGSTPIARYIYETGTAHGKRVQALGGAKNHMLVLPDADIDLAADAAVSAAYGAAGERCMAISVAVAVGDAGDRLVDAIAARLPKLRIGDGADPDSEMGPLITAAHRDKVAGYIAAGASSGATVVVDGREADVPSDGFFLGTTLLDNVTPQMSVYTDEIFGPVLAVVRAGTYDEGLALINGHEFANGTAIFTRDGGAARQFQFDVEVGMVGINVPIPVPVSYYSFGGWKASLFGDTHMYGPEGINFYTRGKVVTSRWPDPATSTVDLGFPRTR
;
A
#
# COMPACT_ATOMS: atom_id res chain seq x y z
N MET A 1 -30.93 18.89 -23.50
CA MET A 1 -30.90 18.50 -22.07
C MET A 1 -30.15 19.60 -21.35
N ALA A 2 -30.80 20.33 -20.45
CA ALA A 2 -30.16 21.41 -19.72
C ALA A 2 -29.09 20.81 -18.81
N SER A 3 -27.86 21.33 -18.90
CA SER A 3 -26.78 21.07 -17.96
C SER A 3 -27.23 21.49 -16.57
N VAL A 4 -27.29 20.54 -15.63
CA VAL A 4 -27.42 20.85 -14.21
C VAL A 4 -26.03 21.33 -13.77
N GLU A 5 -25.71 22.58 -14.06
CA GLU A 5 -24.56 23.27 -13.49
C GLU A 5 -24.81 23.46 -11.99
N GLY A 6 -23.92 22.87 -11.16
CA GLY A 6 -23.69 23.37 -9.81
C GLY A 6 -24.03 22.48 -8.62
N MET A 7 -24.39 21.20 -8.75
CA MET A 7 -24.48 20.34 -7.55
C MET A 7 -23.22 19.48 -7.39
N VAL A 8 -22.39 19.85 -6.42
CA VAL A 8 -21.25 19.05 -5.98
C VAL A 8 -21.77 17.71 -5.41
N THR A 9 -21.29 16.60 -5.93
CA THR A 9 -21.71 15.25 -5.47
C THR A 9 -21.23 15.03 -4.05
N ARG A 10 -22.13 14.54 -3.16
CA ARG A 10 -21.76 14.20 -1.78
C ARG A 10 -21.35 12.72 -1.70
N ILE A 11 -20.18 12.46 -1.14
CA ILE A 11 -19.63 11.13 -0.91
C ILE A 11 -19.80 10.79 0.58
N SER A 12 -20.58 9.76 0.88
CA SER A 12 -20.97 9.37 2.23
C SER A 12 -20.19 8.16 2.74
N HIS A 13 -20.48 7.71 3.97
CA HIS A 13 -20.00 6.45 4.52
C HIS A 13 -20.71 5.25 3.89
N TRP A 14 -20.14 4.05 4.11
CA TRP A 14 -20.81 2.78 3.84
C TRP A 14 -20.82 1.95 5.13
N ILE A 15 -22.00 1.86 5.76
CA ILE A 15 -22.18 1.19 7.04
C ILE A 15 -23.38 0.24 6.93
N ASP A 16 -23.29 -0.96 7.50
CA ASP A 16 -24.36 -1.97 7.45
C ASP A 16 -24.89 -2.25 6.03
N GLY A 17 -23.98 -2.30 5.06
CA GLY A 17 -24.32 -2.64 3.69
C GLY A 17 -25.07 -1.52 2.94
N ALA A 18 -25.07 -0.30 3.41
CA ALA A 18 -25.75 0.84 2.79
C ALA A 18 -24.93 2.12 2.86
N ALA A 19 -25.19 3.06 1.93
CA ALA A 19 -24.67 4.41 2.01
C ALA A 19 -25.34 5.16 3.17
N VAL A 20 -24.57 5.77 4.04
CA VAL A 20 -25.02 6.51 5.22
C VAL A 20 -24.42 7.91 5.20
N ALA A 21 -25.25 8.94 5.13
CA ALA A 21 -24.79 10.32 5.16
C ALA A 21 -24.14 10.67 6.49
N GLY A 22 -23.02 11.39 6.44
CA GLY A 22 -22.35 11.89 7.62
C GLY A 22 -23.21 12.93 8.35
N THR A 23 -23.14 12.92 9.68
CA THR A 23 -23.91 13.82 10.58
C THR A 23 -23.03 14.82 11.29
N SER A 24 -21.70 14.75 11.14
CA SER A 24 -20.75 15.67 11.79
C SER A 24 -20.85 17.11 11.28
N GLY A 25 -21.40 17.32 10.07
CA GLY A 25 -21.39 18.61 9.36
C GLY A 25 -20.02 18.97 8.78
N ARG A 26 -18.99 18.13 8.91
CA ARG A 26 -17.65 18.33 8.36
C ARG A 26 -17.48 17.60 7.03
N THR A 27 -16.89 18.27 6.06
CA THR A 27 -16.59 17.72 4.72
C THR A 27 -15.16 18.06 4.28
N SER A 28 -14.67 17.36 3.26
CA SER A 28 -13.44 17.69 2.54
C SER A 28 -13.72 17.72 1.04
N PRO A 29 -13.13 18.67 0.28
CA PRO A 29 -13.31 18.71 -1.16
C PRO A 29 -12.58 17.58 -1.86
N VAL A 30 -13.19 17.04 -2.92
CA VAL A 30 -12.60 16.08 -3.84
C VAL A 30 -12.46 16.75 -5.20
N PHE A 31 -11.29 16.66 -5.80
CA PHE A 31 -10.95 17.32 -7.06
C PHE A 31 -10.75 16.31 -8.17
N ASN A 32 -11.00 16.73 -9.40
CA ASN A 32 -10.38 16.09 -10.57
C ASN A 32 -9.01 16.75 -10.81
N PRO A 33 -7.89 16.02 -10.57
CA PRO A 33 -6.56 16.62 -10.67
C PRO A 33 -6.19 17.10 -12.08
N ALA A 34 -6.80 16.51 -13.13
CA ALA A 34 -6.55 16.90 -14.53
C ALA A 34 -7.16 18.24 -14.89
N THR A 35 -8.24 18.66 -14.21
CA THR A 35 -8.90 19.95 -14.46
C THR A 35 -8.71 20.93 -13.31
N GLY A 36 -8.28 20.48 -12.14
CA GLY A 36 -8.21 21.28 -10.91
C GLY A 36 -9.58 21.63 -10.33
N GLN A 37 -10.67 21.14 -10.89
CA GLN A 37 -12.02 21.44 -10.45
C GLN A 37 -12.47 20.52 -9.31
N GLN A 38 -13.19 21.09 -8.34
CA GLN A 38 -13.88 20.31 -7.32
C GLN A 38 -15.06 19.58 -7.94
N THR A 39 -15.09 18.24 -7.83
CA THR A 39 -16.15 17.39 -8.38
C THR A 39 -17.09 16.85 -7.32
N ALA A 40 -16.60 16.71 -6.08
CA ALA A 40 -17.39 16.18 -4.97
C ALA A 40 -16.96 16.77 -3.62
N GLU A 41 -17.75 16.46 -2.59
CA GLU A 41 -17.42 16.63 -1.18
C GLU A 41 -17.59 15.31 -0.44
N VAL A 42 -16.60 14.92 0.35
CA VAL A 42 -16.64 13.71 1.17
C VAL A 42 -16.95 14.05 2.62
N ASP A 43 -17.86 13.29 3.23
CA ASP A 43 -18.17 13.40 4.66
C ASP A 43 -16.95 13.06 5.53
N LEU A 44 -16.77 13.73 6.65
CA LEU A 44 -15.76 13.39 7.65
C LEU A 44 -16.46 12.97 8.95
N ALA A 45 -16.25 11.72 9.35
CA ALA A 45 -16.93 11.14 10.51
C ALA A 45 -16.54 11.84 11.83
N SER A 46 -17.52 11.99 12.70
CA SER A 46 -17.34 12.31 14.11
C SER A 46 -16.96 11.06 14.90
N THR A 47 -16.44 11.26 16.11
CA THR A 47 -16.15 10.17 17.06
C THR A 47 -17.37 9.25 17.27
N ALA A 48 -18.57 9.81 17.43
CA ALA A 48 -19.80 9.04 17.64
C ALA A 48 -20.17 8.16 16.43
N GLU A 49 -19.95 8.64 15.20
CA GLU A 49 -20.18 7.85 13.99
C GLU A 49 -19.16 6.71 13.87
N VAL A 50 -17.91 6.94 14.23
CA VAL A 50 -16.86 5.90 14.28
C VAL A 50 -17.23 4.82 15.31
N GLU A 51 -17.64 5.21 16.53
CA GLU A 51 -18.05 4.29 17.57
C GLU A 51 -19.27 3.45 17.15
N GLY A 52 -20.24 4.06 16.49
CA GLY A 52 -21.39 3.37 15.91
C GLY A 52 -21.00 2.34 14.85
N ALA A 53 -20.11 2.69 13.94
CA ALA A 53 -19.57 1.80 12.92
C ALA A 53 -18.78 0.62 13.54
N ILE A 54 -18.01 0.86 14.60
CA ILE A 54 -17.29 -0.19 15.33
C ILE A 54 -18.27 -1.15 16.01
N ALA A 55 -19.34 -0.65 16.63
CA ALA A 55 -20.35 -1.47 17.29
C ALA A 55 -21.07 -2.39 16.29
N SER A 56 -21.43 -1.87 15.11
CA SER A 56 -21.99 -2.66 14.02
C SER A 56 -20.99 -3.73 13.53
N ALA A 57 -19.76 -3.35 13.21
CA ALA A 57 -18.71 -4.26 12.79
C ALA A 57 -18.44 -5.37 13.83
N LYS A 58 -18.52 -5.06 15.12
CA LYS A 58 -18.36 -6.04 16.21
C LYS A 58 -19.44 -7.10 16.20
N THR A 59 -20.67 -6.72 15.89
CA THR A 59 -21.80 -7.65 15.75
C THR A 59 -21.60 -8.54 14.53
N ALA A 60 -21.32 -7.95 13.37
CA ALA A 60 -21.04 -8.67 12.13
C ALA A 60 -19.85 -9.63 12.24
N ALA A 61 -18.78 -9.23 12.96
CA ALA A 61 -17.60 -10.08 13.19
C ALA A 61 -17.94 -11.37 13.94
N ARG A 62 -18.86 -11.32 14.92
CA ARG A 62 -19.30 -12.51 15.67
C ARG A 62 -20.02 -13.51 14.78
N GLU A 63 -20.85 -13.04 13.86
CA GLU A 63 -21.58 -13.88 12.91
C GLU A 63 -20.65 -14.43 11.82
N TRP A 64 -19.83 -13.56 11.21
CA TRP A 64 -18.91 -13.94 10.16
C TRP A 64 -17.85 -14.94 10.61
N ARG A 65 -17.39 -14.83 11.84
CA ARG A 65 -16.48 -15.80 12.46
C ARG A 65 -17.05 -17.22 12.44
N SER A 66 -18.35 -17.38 12.52
CA SER A 66 -19.05 -18.69 12.54
C SER A 66 -19.25 -19.25 11.13
N ALA A 67 -19.05 -18.47 10.07
CA ALA A 67 -19.13 -18.93 8.70
C ALA A 67 -18.02 -19.96 8.40
N SER A 68 -18.38 -21.05 7.72
CA SER A 68 -17.42 -22.06 7.28
C SER A 68 -16.37 -21.47 6.34
N LEU A 69 -15.18 -22.08 6.29
CA LEU A 69 -14.13 -21.66 5.35
C LEU A 69 -14.60 -21.73 3.89
N SER A 70 -15.40 -22.74 3.53
CA SER A 70 -15.98 -22.85 2.18
C SER A 70 -16.91 -21.70 1.85
N ARG A 71 -17.74 -21.23 2.81
CA ARG A 71 -18.61 -20.06 2.59
C ARG A 71 -17.80 -18.78 2.42
N ARG A 72 -16.74 -18.60 3.23
CA ARG A 72 -15.87 -17.43 3.09
C ARG A 72 -15.17 -17.43 1.73
N ALA A 73 -14.63 -18.57 1.31
CA ALA A 73 -14.01 -18.71 0.00
C ALA A 73 -15.02 -18.43 -1.14
N ALA A 74 -16.26 -18.90 -1.04
CA ALA A 74 -17.30 -18.65 -2.04
C ALA A 74 -17.59 -17.16 -2.23
N VAL A 75 -17.63 -16.37 -1.13
CA VAL A 75 -17.81 -14.91 -1.20
C VAL A 75 -16.59 -14.25 -1.87
N LEU A 76 -15.38 -14.69 -1.54
CA LEU A 76 -14.15 -14.16 -2.17
C LEU A 76 -14.10 -14.48 -3.67
N PHE A 77 -14.48 -15.67 -4.10
CA PHE A 77 -14.58 -16.02 -5.53
C PHE A 77 -15.63 -15.16 -6.26
N ALA A 78 -16.81 -14.96 -5.66
CA ALA A 78 -17.83 -14.09 -6.23
C ALA A 78 -17.35 -12.63 -6.32
N PHE A 79 -16.68 -12.12 -5.30
CA PHE A 79 -16.09 -10.79 -5.31
C PHE A 79 -14.98 -10.65 -6.36
N ARG A 80 -14.14 -11.68 -6.50
CA ARG A 80 -13.10 -11.75 -7.54
C ARG A 80 -13.69 -11.55 -8.93
N GLU A 81 -14.78 -12.24 -9.25
CA GLU A 81 -15.46 -12.12 -10.55
C GLU A 81 -16.05 -10.72 -10.77
N LEU A 82 -16.69 -10.15 -9.74
CA LEU A 82 -17.25 -8.80 -9.81
C LEU A 82 -16.14 -7.74 -9.99
N LEU A 83 -15.02 -7.88 -9.32
CA LEU A 83 -13.86 -7.00 -9.44
C LEU A 83 -13.23 -7.10 -10.83
N HIS A 84 -13.03 -8.33 -11.35
CA HIS A 84 -12.48 -8.58 -12.67
C HIS A 84 -13.35 -7.96 -13.76
N ASN A 85 -14.66 -8.22 -13.72
CA ASN A 85 -15.60 -7.71 -14.72
C ASN A 85 -15.84 -6.19 -14.62
N GLY A 86 -15.58 -5.58 -13.48
CA GLY A 86 -15.72 -4.15 -13.22
C GLY A 86 -14.42 -3.36 -13.27
N THR A 87 -13.32 -3.94 -13.78
CA THR A 87 -11.99 -3.30 -13.81
C THR A 87 -12.03 -1.94 -14.50
N ASP A 88 -12.66 -1.82 -15.67
CA ASP A 88 -12.68 -0.58 -16.44
C ASP A 88 -13.50 0.52 -15.73
N GLU A 89 -14.64 0.15 -15.11
CA GLU A 89 -15.44 1.07 -14.31
C GLU A 89 -14.65 1.61 -13.11
N LEU A 90 -13.97 0.73 -12.38
CA LEU A 90 -13.17 1.12 -11.22
C LEU A 90 -11.94 1.92 -11.64
N ALA A 91 -11.29 1.58 -12.74
CA ALA A 91 -10.15 2.32 -13.28
C ALA A 91 -10.54 3.75 -13.64
N ALA A 92 -11.70 3.95 -14.27
CA ALA A 92 -12.22 5.29 -14.58
C ALA A 92 -12.49 6.12 -13.30
N ILE A 93 -13.03 5.50 -12.24
CA ILE A 93 -13.22 6.16 -10.94
C ILE A 93 -11.87 6.58 -10.34
N VAL A 94 -10.89 5.69 -10.33
CA VAL A 94 -9.55 5.97 -9.81
C VAL A 94 -8.89 7.10 -10.60
N THR A 95 -8.93 7.05 -11.93
CA THR A 95 -8.35 8.09 -12.80
C THR A 95 -9.00 9.45 -12.55
N ALA A 96 -10.31 9.50 -12.41
CA ALA A 96 -11.04 10.76 -12.21
C ALA A 96 -10.68 11.50 -10.90
N GLU A 97 -10.37 10.76 -9.82
CA GLU A 97 -10.07 11.35 -8.52
C GLU A 97 -8.57 11.41 -8.20
N HIS A 98 -7.77 10.48 -8.74
CA HIS A 98 -6.32 10.46 -8.54
C HIS A 98 -5.55 11.21 -9.65
N GLY A 99 -6.02 11.14 -10.89
CA GLY A 99 -5.34 11.70 -12.06
C GLY A 99 -4.39 10.74 -12.79
N LYS A 100 -4.05 9.56 -12.24
CA LYS A 100 -3.21 8.57 -12.95
C LYS A 100 -3.88 8.08 -14.23
N VAL A 101 -3.08 7.66 -15.21
CA VAL A 101 -3.61 7.15 -16.47
C VAL A 101 -4.40 5.86 -16.29
N LEU A 102 -5.39 5.61 -17.16
CA LEU A 102 -6.27 4.43 -17.09
C LEU A 102 -5.50 3.11 -17.03
N ALA A 103 -4.40 3.00 -17.77
CA ALA A 103 -3.57 1.80 -17.76
C ALA A 103 -2.93 1.53 -16.38
N ASP A 104 -2.49 2.58 -15.67
CA ASP A 104 -1.97 2.49 -14.31
C ASP A 104 -3.06 2.11 -13.31
N ALA A 105 -4.25 2.70 -13.45
CA ALA A 105 -5.40 2.38 -12.61
C ALA A 105 -5.85 0.92 -12.81
N ALA A 106 -5.91 0.43 -14.05
CA ALA A 106 -6.17 -0.98 -14.32
C ALA A 106 -5.09 -1.91 -13.77
N GLY A 107 -3.81 -1.49 -13.84
CA GLY A 107 -2.67 -2.21 -13.28
C GLY A 107 -2.76 -2.35 -11.76
N GLU A 108 -3.12 -1.30 -11.03
CA GLU A 108 -3.30 -1.39 -9.58
C GLU A 108 -4.46 -2.32 -9.19
N ILE A 109 -5.56 -2.29 -9.95
CA ILE A 109 -6.71 -3.18 -9.73
C ILE A 109 -6.31 -4.63 -9.94
N ALA A 110 -5.55 -4.93 -11.00
CA ALA A 110 -5.04 -6.28 -11.26
C ALA A 110 -4.16 -6.79 -10.10
N ARG A 111 -3.30 -5.95 -9.53
CA ARG A 111 -2.48 -6.30 -8.35
C ARG A 111 -3.32 -6.49 -7.08
N GLY A 112 -4.40 -5.71 -6.93
CA GLY A 112 -5.38 -5.92 -5.86
C GLY A 112 -6.14 -7.23 -6.03
N LEU A 113 -6.52 -7.57 -7.27
CA LEU A 113 -7.21 -8.82 -7.63
C LEU A 113 -6.38 -10.06 -7.26
N GLU A 114 -5.08 -10.07 -7.51
CA GLU A 114 -4.18 -11.16 -7.09
C GLU A 114 -4.26 -11.43 -5.59
N ASN A 115 -4.43 -10.39 -4.77
CA ASN A 115 -4.56 -10.56 -3.32
C ASN A 115 -5.92 -11.16 -2.92
N VAL A 116 -6.99 -10.84 -3.65
CA VAL A 116 -8.29 -11.50 -3.48
C VAL A 116 -8.20 -12.99 -3.85
N GLU A 117 -7.50 -13.30 -4.94
CA GLU A 117 -7.25 -14.69 -5.37
C GLU A 117 -6.46 -15.49 -4.33
N PHE A 118 -5.40 -14.90 -3.77
CA PHE A 118 -4.64 -15.51 -2.67
C PHE A 118 -5.55 -15.75 -1.45
N ALA A 119 -6.33 -14.74 -1.05
CA ALA A 119 -7.23 -14.83 0.09
C ALA A 119 -8.35 -15.87 -0.11
N ALA A 120 -8.80 -16.11 -1.35
CA ALA A 120 -9.77 -17.18 -1.65
C ALA A 120 -9.23 -18.58 -1.33
N GLY A 121 -7.90 -18.75 -1.26
CA GLY A 121 -7.23 -19.95 -0.77
C GLY A 121 -7.33 -20.19 0.74
N VAL A 122 -8.13 -19.42 1.48
CA VAL A 122 -8.26 -19.47 2.95
C VAL A 122 -8.46 -20.88 3.54
N PRO A 123 -9.15 -21.85 2.89
CA PRO A 123 -9.24 -23.20 3.43
C PRO A 123 -7.88 -23.89 3.57
N GLN A 124 -6.89 -23.54 2.75
CA GLN A 124 -5.53 -24.06 2.84
C GLN A 124 -4.66 -23.20 3.78
N LEU A 125 -4.84 -21.87 3.74
CA LEU A 125 -4.02 -20.91 4.47
C LEU A 125 -4.25 -20.97 5.99
N LEU A 126 -5.44 -21.39 6.43
CA LEU A 126 -5.81 -21.52 7.85
C LEU A 126 -5.65 -22.93 8.41
N LYS A 127 -5.05 -23.87 7.66
CA LYS A 127 -4.70 -25.18 8.23
C LYS A 127 -3.74 -25.04 9.39
N GLY A 128 -4.08 -25.74 10.50
CA GLY A 128 -3.19 -25.87 11.64
C GLY A 128 -2.32 -27.12 11.59
N GLY A 129 -1.40 -27.22 12.53
CA GLY A 129 -0.62 -28.43 12.76
C GLY A 129 -1.35 -29.41 13.67
N PHE A 130 -1.08 -30.71 13.50
CA PHE A 130 -1.56 -31.79 14.38
C PHE A 130 -0.40 -32.74 14.69
N SER A 131 -0.23 -33.08 15.97
CA SER A 131 0.71 -34.08 16.48
C SER A 131 -0.06 -35.11 17.29
N GLU A 132 -0.24 -36.29 16.70
CA GLU A 132 -0.74 -37.46 17.44
C GLU A 132 0.32 -37.94 18.41
N GLN A 133 -0.07 -38.31 19.63
CA GLN A 133 0.84 -38.83 20.67
C GLN A 133 2.04 -37.90 20.93
N ALA A 134 1.80 -36.61 21.01
CA ALA A 134 2.84 -35.64 21.41
C ALA A 134 3.44 -35.97 22.80
N ALA A 135 2.64 -36.63 23.66
CA ALA A 135 3.05 -37.37 24.86
C ALA A 135 2.15 -38.59 24.94
N THR A 136 2.47 -39.55 25.82
CA THR A 136 1.67 -40.79 25.98
C THR A 136 0.20 -40.49 26.26
N GLY A 137 -0.68 -40.82 25.31
CA GLY A 137 -2.13 -40.57 25.39
C GLY A 137 -2.52 -39.08 25.28
N VAL A 138 -1.65 -38.24 24.72
CA VAL A 138 -1.89 -36.79 24.58
C VAL A 138 -1.67 -36.38 23.14
N ASP A 139 -2.69 -35.78 22.52
CA ASP A 139 -2.61 -35.14 21.20
C ASP A 139 -2.48 -33.61 21.33
N VAL A 140 -1.76 -32.99 20.41
CA VAL A 140 -1.61 -31.53 20.36
C VAL A 140 -1.93 -31.04 18.96
N TYR A 141 -2.77 -30.00 18.86
CA TYR A 141 -3.04 -29.35 17.58
C TYR A 141 -3.11 -27.84 17.72
N SER A 142 -2.88 -27.15 16.63
CA SER A 142 -2.99 -25.71 16.55
C SER A 142 -4.12 -25.28 15.60
N ILE A 143 -4.80 -24.20 15.94
CA ILE A 143 -5.78 -23.54 15.09
C ILE A 143 -5.51 -22.04 15.07
N ARG A 144 -5.93 -21.38 13.99
CA ARG A 144 -5.90 -19.92 13.90
C ARG A 144 -7.32 -19.37 13.93
N GLN A 145 -7.52 -18.30 14.72
CA GLN A 145 -8.83 -17.68 14.91
C GLN A 145 -8.77 -16.18 14.57
N PRO A 146 -9.86 -15.57 14.05
CA PRO A 146 -9.91 -14.15 13.75
C PRO A 146 -9.74 -13.29 15.02
N LEU A 147 -9.31 -12.06 14.82
CA LEU A 147 -9.13 -11.07 15.89
C LEU A 147 -10.46 -10.43 16.31
N GLY A 148 -11.40 -10.25 15.38
CA GLY A 148 -12.68 -9.58 15.57
C GLY A 148 -12.84 -8.38 14.63
N VAL A 149 -12.88 -7.15 15.15
CA VAL A 149 -12.88 -5.94 14.34
C VAL A 149 -11.44 -5.51 14.10
N VAL A 150 -11.11 -5.26 12.84
CA VAL A 150 -9.80 -4.74 12.43
C VAL A 150 -10.00 -3.53 11.49
N ALA A 151 -9.05 -2.61 11.51
CA ALA A 151 -9.12 -1.40 10.71
C ALA A 151 -7.98 -1.32 9.68
N GLY A 152 -8.28 -0.73 8.53
CA GLY A 152 -7.32 -0.33 7.51
C GLY A 152 -7.39 1.16 7.26
N ILE A 153 -6.24 1.83 7.24
CA ILE A 153 -6.12 3.25 6.92
C ILE A 153 -5.21 3.36 5.70
N THR A 154 -5.75 3.85 4.59
CA THR A 154 -5.09 3.74 3.28
C THR A 154 -4.78 5.11 2.68
N PRO A 155 -3.68 5.22 1.89
CA PRO A 155 -3.27 6.44 1.22
C PRO A 155 -4.05 6.68 -0.07
N PHE A 156 -3.82 7.84 -0.68
CA PHE A 156 -4.46 8.23 -1.93
C PHE A 156 -3.87 7.54 -3.17
N ASN A 157 -2.59 7.18 -3.15
CA ASN A 157 -1.87 6.81 -4.37
C ASN A 157 -2.26 5.44 -4.97
N PHE A 158 -2.93 4.59 -4.18
CA PHE A 158 -3.49 3.30 -4.62
C PHE A 158 -4.84 3.05 -3.92
N PRO A 159 -5.90 3.80 -4.31
CA PRO A 159 -7.18 3.79 -3.61
C PRO A 159 -7.98 2.49 -3.77
N ALA A 160 -7.61 1.61 -4.71
CA ALA A 160 -8.17 0.28 -4.88
C ALA A 160 -7.23 -0.82 -4.37
N MET A 161 -5.95 -0.80 -4.76
CA MET A 161 -5.00 -1.87 -4.47
C MET A 161 -4.73 -2.03 -2.98
N VAL A 162 -4.41 -0.96 -2.27
CA VAL A 162 -4.04 -1.02 -0.84
C VAL A 162 -5.21 -1.45 0.03
N PRO A 163 -6.46 -0.96 -0.15
CA PRO A 163 -7.62 -1.53 0.52
C PRO A 163 -7.80 -3.02 0.30
N LEU A 164 -7.56 -3.53 -0.92
CA LEU A 164 -7.68 -4.96 -1.25
C LEU A 164 -6.59 -5.80 -0.59
N TRP A 165 -5.38 -5.29 -0.44
CA TRP A 165 -4.30 -5.97 0.31
C TRP A 165 -4.69 -6.29 1.74
N MET A 166 -5.40 -5.36 2.39
CA MET A 166 -5.80 -5.46 3.79
C MET A 166 -7.11 -6.23 3.94
N ALA A 167 -8.16 -5.79 3.24
CA ALA A 167 -9.53 -6.28 3.44
C ALA A 167 -9.69 -7.74 3.02
N ALA A 168 -9.12 -8.16 1.89
CA ALA A 168 -9.28 -9.53 1.41
C ALA A 168 -8.78 -10.56 2.42
N ASN A 169 -7.56 -10.37 2.95
CA ASN A 169 -7.00 -11.25 3.97
C ASN A 169 -7.77 -11.18 5.31
N ALA A 170 -8.16 -9.99 5.75
CA ALA A 170 -8.92 -9.82 6.99
C ALA A 170 -10.28 -10.54 6.94
N ILE A 171 -11.03 -10.34 5.86
CA ILE A 171 -12.36 -10.95 5.63
C ILE A 171 -12.24 -12.47 5.48
N ALA A 172 -11.28 -12.96 4.70
CA ALA A 172 -11.01 -14.39 4.55
C ALA A 172 -10.73 -15.06 5.89
N CYS A 173 -9.97 -14.41 6.76
CA CYS A 173 -9.67 -14.90 8.11
C CYS A 173 -10.88 -14.86 9.06
N GLY A 174 -12.00 -14.21 8.69
CA GLY A 174 -13.22 -14.14 9.48
C GLY A 174 -13.36 -12.93 10.37
N ASN A 175 -12.64 -11.85 10.08
CA ASN A 175 -12.79 -10.56 10.75
C ASN A 175 -13.84 -9.68 10.07
N ALA A 176 -14.37 -8.70 10.79
CA ALA A 176 -14.96 -7.51 10.18
C ALA A 176 -13.88 -6.46 9.96
N PHE A 177 -13.95 -5.77 8.84
CA PHE A 177 -12.94 -4.82 8.39
C PHE A 177 -13.54 -3.41 8.21
N ILE A 178 -12.98 -2.44 8.90
CA ILE A 178 -13.32 -1.02 8.74
C ILE A 178 -12.22 -0.35 7.94
N LEU A 179 -12.56 0.16 6.77
CA LEU A 179 -11.68 0.92 5.90
C LEU A 179 -11.87 2.43 6.15
N LYS A 180 -10.80 3.14 6.49
CA LYS A 180 -10.71 4.59 6.38
C LYS A 180 -9.85 4.92 5.16
N PRO A 181 -10.46 5.21 4.01
CA PRO A 181 -9.71 5.59 2.81
C PRO A 181 -9.18 7.02 2.89
N SER A 182 -8.38 7.43 1.91
CA SER A 182 -8.01 8.83 1.73
C SER A 182 -9.25 9.68 1.43
N GLU A 183 -9.29 10.88 2.00
CA GLU A 183 -10.32 11.88 1.72
C GLU A 183 -10.16 12.56 0.35
N LYS A 184 -9.05 12.31 -0.35
CA LYS A 184 -8.75 12.91 -1.65
C LYS A 184 -9.39 12.17 -2.82
N ASP A 185 -9.53 10.84 -2.68
CA ASP A 185 -10.02 9.92 -3.72
C ASP A 185 -10.85 8.77 -3.13
N PRO A 186 -11.96 9.07 -2.44
CA PRO A 186 -12.71 8.12 -1.63
C PRO A 186 -13.62 7.18 -2.42
N SER A 187 -14.00 7.49 -3.67
CA SER A 187 -15.08 6.80 -4.39
C SER A 187 -14.76 5.36 -4.74
N ALA A 188 -13.49 5.04 -5.01
CA ALA A 188 -13.06 3.65 -5.27
C ALA A 188 -13.45 2.72 -4.11
N SER A 189 -13.33 3.17 -2.86
CA SER A 189 -13.68 2.40 -1.66
C SER A 189 -15.17 2.09 -1.57
N LEU A 190 -16.03 3.01 -1.99
CA LEU A 190 -17.48 2.80 -2.02
C LEU A 190 -17.88 1.80 -3.11
N TRP A 191 -17.23 1.88 -4.28
CA TRP A 191 -17.42 0.88 -5.33
C TRP A 191 -17.05 -0.51 -4.83
N LEU A 192 -15.92 -0.67 -4.16
CA LEU A 192 -15.51 -1.94 -3.55
C LEU A 192 -16.54 -2.43 -2.53
N ALA A 193 -17.09 -1.55 -1.69
CA ALA A 193 -18.12 -1.91 -0.71
C ALA A 193 -19.40 -2.45 -1.36
N GLN A 194 -19.85 -1.82 -2.44
CA GLN A 194 -21.01 -2.30 -3.22
C GLN A 194 -20.74 -3.67 -3.82
N LYS A 195 -19.53 -3.93 -4.35
CA LYS A 195 -19.18 -5.24 -4.91
C LYS A 195 -19.05 -6.32 -3.83
N TRP A 196 -18.55 -6.01 -2.64
CA TRP A 196 -18.56 -6.94 -1.50
C TRP A 196 -19.97 -7.35 -1.14
N LYS A 197 -20.91 -6.41 -1.05
CA LYS A 197 -22.34 -6.72 -0.82
C LYS A 197 -22.91 -7.59 -1.92
N GLN A 198 -22.67 -7.27 -3.20
CA GLN A 198 -23.12 -8.06 -4.35
C GLN A 198 -22.54 -9.49 -4.33
N ALA A 199 -21.32 -9.67 -3.82
CA ALA A 199 -20.68 -10.98 -3.64
C ALA A 199 -21.30 -11.82 -2.51
N GLY A 200 -22.25 -11.27 -1.75
CA GLY A 200 -22.92 -11.92 -0.64
C GLY A 200 -22.16 -11.88 0.69
N LEU A 201 -21.25 -10.92 0.84
CA LEU A 201 -20.66 -10.61 2.14
C LEU A 201 -21.75 -10.04 3.06
N PRO A 202 -21.92 -10.55 4.30
CA PRO A 202 -22.91 -10.01 5.23
C PRO A 202 -22.67 -8.53 5.54
N ASP A 203 -23.78 -7.79 5.72
CA ASP A 203 -23.74 -6.38 6.08
C ASP A 203 -22.93 -6.18 7.37
N GLY A 204 -22.17 -5.08 7.47
CA GLY A 204 -21.30 -4.77 8.60
C GLY A 204 -19.93 -5.49 8.61
N VAL A 205 -19.70 -6.52 7.77
CA VAL A 205 -18.38 -7.19 7.68
C VAL A 205 -17.36 -6.31 6.95
N PHE A 206 -17.79 -5.53 5.96
CA PHE A 206 -16.97 -4.51 5.31
C PHE A 206 -17.64 -3.14 5.46
N THR A 207 -16.95 -2.21 6.10
CA THR A 207 -17.41 -0.84 6.34
C THR A 207 -16.43 0.15 5.73
N VAL A 208 -16.93 1.19 5.04
CA VAL A 208 -16.13 2.34 4.61
C VAL A 208 -16.53 3.55 5.46
N LEU A 209 -15.58 4.02 6.23
CA LEU A 209 -15.74 5.16 7.12
C LEU A 209 -14.88 6.32 6.60
N GLN A 210 -15.51 7.27 5.95
CA GLN A 210 -14.84 8.48 5.51
C GLN A 210 -14.41 9.31 6.71
N GLY A 211 -13.23 9.92 6.69
CA GLY A 211 -12.78 10.67 7.86
C GLY A 211 -11.34 11.14 7.76
N ASP A 212 -11.00 11.99 8.71
CA ASP A 212 -9.70 12.61 8.92
C ASP A 212 -9.02 12.07 10.20
N LYS A 213 -8.17 12.89 10.83
CA LYS A 213 -7.45 12.54 12.06
C LYS A 213 -8.39 12.11 13.20
N GLU A 214 -9.57 12.73 13.34
CA GLU A 214 -10.53 12.39 14.41
C GLU A 214 -11.00 10.94 14.29
N ALA A 215 -11.34 10.50 13.08
CA ALA A 215 -11.70 9.11 12.81
C ALA A 215 -10.54 8.16 13.06
N VAL A 216 -9.33 8.53 12.63
CA VAL A 216 -8.11 7.72 12.86
C VAL A 216 -7.83 7.54 14.35
N ASP A 217 -7.85 8.63 15.13
CA ASP A 217 -7.57 8.57 16.57
C ASP A 217 -8.60 7.70 17.31
N THR A 218 -9.87 7.78 16.92
CA THR A 218 -10.91 6.93 17.48
C THR A 218 -10.67 5.45 17.18
N LEU A 219 -10.30 5.09 15.94
CA LEU A 219 -9.95 3.71 15.57
C LEU A 219 -8.73 3.21 16.35
N LEU A 220 -7.73 4.07 16.57
CA LEU A 220 -6.50 3.72 17.29
C LEU A 220 -6.72 3.49 18.78
N THR A 221 -7.69 4.17 19.39
CA THR A 221 -7.89 4.13 20.85
C THR A 221 -9.04 3.23 21.27
N HIS A 222 -10.03 2.96 20.40
CA HIS A 222 -11.23 2.20 20.75
C HIS A 222 -10.91 0.73 21.10
N PRO A 223 -11.37 0.21 22.27
CA PRO A 223 -10.99 -1.11 22.79
C PRO A 223 -11.44 -2.29 21.90
N ASP A 224 -12.50 -2.13 21.13
CA ASP A 224 -13.04 -3.19 20.28
C ASP A 224 -12.30 -3.35 18.94
N VAL A 225 -11.44 -2.41 18.54
CA VAL A 225 -10.56 -2.56 17.39
C VAL A 225 -9.31 -3.32 17.80
N ALA A 226 -9.12 -4.52 17.28
CA ALA A 226 -8.04 -5.41 17.70
C ALA A 226 -6.71 -5.22 16.95
N ALA A 227 -6.79 -4.74 15.71
CA ALA A 227 -5.61 -4.50 14.87
C ALA A 227 -5.83 -3.35 13.91
N VAL A 228 -4.74 -2.66 13.56
CA VAL A 228 -4.72 -1.58 12.57
C VAL A 228 -3.61 -1.84 11.55
N SER A 229 -3.99 -1.80 10.27
CA SER A 229 -3.06 -1.82 9.13
C SER A 229 -3.05 -0.43 8.49
N PHE A 230 -1.87 0.09 8.20
CA PHE A 230 -1.68 1.45 7.68
C PHE A 230 -0.65 1.49 6.56
N VAL A 231 -0.91 2.31 5.57
CA VAL A 231 0.07 2.76 4.57
C VAL A 231 -0.02 4.27 4.43
N GLY A 232 1.12 4.97 4.48
CA GLY A 232 1.19 6.41 4.29
C GLY A 232 2.58 6.97 4.62
N SER A 233 2.66 8.27 4.94
CA SER A 233 3.93 8.92 5.26
C SER A 233 4.54 8.44 6.57
N THR A 234 5.87 8.43 6.66
CA THR A 234 6.61 7.92 7.83
C THR A 234 6.23 8.59 9.16
N PRO A 235 6.04 9.92 9.27
CA PRO A 235 5.62 10.52 10.53
C PRO A 235 4.26 10.00 11.00
N ILE A 236 3.32 9.77 10.06
CA ILE A 236 2.00 9.24 10.39
C ILE A 236 2.08 7.75 10.71
N ALA A 237 2.88 6.96 9.97
CA ALA A 237 3.10 5.54 10.26
C ALA A 237 3.64 5.34 11.68
N ARG A 238 4.61 6.15 12.09
CA ARG A 238 5.16 6.16 13.46
C ARG A 238 4.07 6.49 14.49
N TYR A 239 3.30 7.55 14.26
CA TYR A 239 2.20 7.95 15.13
C TYR A 239 1.16 6.85 15.31
N ILE A 240 0.74 6.21 14.22
CA ILE A 240 -0.23 5.11 14.24
C ILE A 240 0.32 3.91 15.00
N TYR A 241 1.60 3.56 14.77
CA TYR A 241 2.25 2.47 15.49
C TYR A 241 2.33 2.73 16.98
N GLU A 242 2.87 3.88 17.38
CA GLU A 242 3.04 4.26 18.79
C GLU A 242 1.69 4.35 19.51
N THR A 243 0.71 5.03 18.92
CA THR A 243 -0.62 5.20 19.52
C THR A 243 -1.39 3.87 19.58
N GLY A 244 -1.42 3.10 18.49
CA GLY A 244 -2.15 1.84 18.43
C GLY A 244 -1.57 0.80 19.39
N THR A 245 -0.24 0.67 19.46
CA THR A 245 0.41 -0.29 20.38
C THR A 245 0.25 0.12 21.85
N ALA A 246 0.28 1.42 22.16
CA ALA A 246 -0.01 1.92 23.50
C ALA A 246 -1.43 1.56 23.98
N HIS A 247 -2.38 1.36 23.05
CA HIS A 247 -3.74 0.91 23.34
C HIS A 247 -3.94 -0.61 23.11
N GLY A 248 -2.84 -1.38 23.10
CA GLY A 248 -2.87 -2.85 23.05
C GLY A 248 -3.26 -3.44 21.70
N LYS A 249 -3.24 -2.67 20.62
CA LYS A 249 -3.56 -3.15 19.27
C LYS A 249 -2.36 -3.82 18.61
N ARG A 250 -2.64 -4.75 17.72
CA ARG A 250 -1.67 -5.20 16.74
C ARG A 250 -1.58 -4.16 15.62
N VAL A 251 -0.39 -3.70 15.29
CA VAL A 251 -0.19 -2.66 14.27
C VAL A 251 0.85 -3.13 13.26
N GLN A 252 0.54 -2.95 11.98
CA GLN A 252 1.51 -2.91 10.88
C GLN A 252 1.35 -1.55 10.18
N ALA A 253 2.38 -0.74 10.20
CA ALA A 253 2.33 0.60 9.64
C ALA A 253 3.48 0.80 8.65
N LEU A 254 3.14 0.80 7.35
CA LEU A 254 4.08 1.02 6.27
C LEU A 254 4.25 2.52 6.06
N GLY A 255 5.50 2.95 6.16
CA GLY A 255 5.92 4.34 6.03
C GLY A 255 6.39 4.68 4.62
N GLY A 256 7.09 5.81 4.52
CA GLY A 256 7.68 6.32 3.28
C GLY A 256 8.86 5.50 2.76
N ALA A 257 9.34 5.90 1.60
CA ALA A 257 10.41 5.24 0.90
C ALA A 257 11.34 6.24 0.20
N LYS A 258 12.58 5.81 -0.01
CA LYS A 258 13.53 6.45 -0.93
C LYS A 258 14.26 5.34 -1.69
N ASN A 259 13.58 4.81 -2.70
CA ASN A 259 14.09 3.62 -3.37
C ASN A 259 15.24 3.98 -4.31
N HIS A 260 16.32 3.23 -4.19
CA HIS A 260 17.54 3.40 -4.95
C HIS A 260 17.66 2.34 -6.04
N MET A 261 18.15 2.75 -7.19
CA MET A 261 18.52 1.88 -8.31
C MET A 261 20.04 1.96 -8.50
N LEU A 262 20.78 0.91 -8.17
CA LEU A 262 22.22 0.82 -8.38
C LEU A 262 22.50 0.38 -9.81
N VAL A 263 23.24 1.16 -10.57
CA VAL A 263 23.61 0.85 -11.97
C VAL A 263 25.12 0.68 -12.07
N LEU A 264 25.55 -0.55 -12.35
CA LEU A 264 26.97 -0.87 -12.51
C LEU A 264 27.48 -0.57 -13.94
N PRO A 265 28.81 -0.42 -14.14
CA PRO A 265 29.39 -0.09 -15.44
C PRO A 265 29.09 -1.11 -16.56
N ASP A 266 28.88 -2.38 -16.20
CA ASP A 266 28.56 -3.48 -17.11
C ASP A 266 27.07 -3.60 -17.45
N ALA A 267 26.21 -2.78 -16.83
CA ALA A 267 24.77 -2.80 -17.06
C ALA A 267 24.42 -2.48 -18.52
N ASP A 268 23.30 -3.03 -18.98
CA ASP A 268 22.63 -2.56 -20.17
C ASP A 268 22.02 -1.19 -19.90
N ILE A 269 22.66 -0.15 -20.39
CA ILE A 269 22.29 1.25 -20.08
C ILE A 269 20.91 1.60 -20.67
N ASP A 270 20.57 1.11 -21.85
CA ASP A 270 19.27 1.37 -22.45
C ASP A 270 18.15 0.72 -21.63
N LEU A 271 18.33 -0.54 -21.24
CA LEU A 271 17.39 -1.24 -20.34
C LEU A 271 17.27 -0.53 -18.99
N ALA A 272 18.41 -0.10 -18.42
CA ALA A 272 18.43 0.62 -17.15
C ALA A 272 17.73 1.98 -17.24
N ALA A 273 17.92 2.72 -18.34
CA ALA A 273 17.27 4.01 -18.58
C ALA A 273 15.76 3.86 -18.78
N ASP A 274 15.30 2.88 -19.58
CA ASP A 274 13.86 2.58 -19.75
C ASP A 274 13.22 2.21 -18.40
N ALA A 275 13.90 1.38 -17.63
CA ALA A 275 13.46 0.97 -16.29
C ALA A 275 13.39 2.17 -15.32
N ALA A 276 14.41 3.04 -15.32
CA ALA A 276 14.45 4.23 -14.48
C ALA A 276 13.32 5.20 -14.83
N VAL A 277 13.08 5.46 -16.11
CA VAL A 277 12.02 6.36 -16.58
C VAL A 277 10.64 5.82 -16.18
N SER A 278 10.36 4.54 -16.48
CA SER A 278 9.10 3.91 -16.11
C SER A 278 8.85 3.92 -14.59
N ALA A 279 9.89 3.61 -13.80
CA ALA A 279 9.78 3.51 -12.36
C ALA A 279 9.74 4.85 -11.63
N ALA A 280 10.39 5.90 -12.17
CA ALA A 280 10.44 7.21 -11.53
C ALA A 280 9.22 8.08 -11.85
N TYR A 281 8.67 7.98 -13.08
CA TYR A 281 7.67 8.93 -13.56
C TYR A 281 6.27 8.33 -13.72
N GLY A 282 6.12 7.00 -13.69
CA GLY A 282 4.79 6.37 -13.69
C GLY A 282 3.93 6.89 -12.53
N ALA A 283 2.66 7.18 -12.79
CA ALA A 283 1.73 7.85 -11.88
C ALA A 283 2.30 9.15 -11.29
N ALA A 284 2.99 9.95 -12.11
CA ALA A 284 3.69 11.19 -11.72
C ALA A 284 4.65 11.01 -10.52
N GLY A 285 5.22 9.81 -10.35
CA GLY A 285 6.12 9.48 -9.23
C GLY A 285 5.42 9.25 -7.89
N GLU A 286 4.10 9.25 -7.83
CA GLU A 286 3.30 9.04 -6.62
C GLU A 286 3.13 7.55 -6.27
N ARG A 287 4.21 6.78 -6.35
CA ARG A 287 4.26 5.36 -5.98
C ARG A 287 5.23 5.12 -4.83
N CYS A 288 4.83 4.34 -3.84
CA CYS A 288 5.71 3.93 -2.73
C CYS A 288 6.95 3.14 -3.19
N MET A 289 6.88 2.51 -4.37
CA MET A 289 7.97 1.76 -4.98
C MET A 289 8.64 2.50 -6.15
N ALA A 290 8.29 3.78 -6.39
CA ALA A 290 8.97 4.57 -7.41
C ALA A 290 10.48 4.63 -7.13
N ILE A 291 11.29 4.48 -8.17
CA ILE A 291 12.73 4.77 -8.08
C ILE A 291 12.88 6.29 -8.03
N SER A 292 13.40 6.79 -6.93
CA SER A 292 13.63 8.24 -6.72
C SER A 292 15.09 8.63 -6.73
N VAL A 293 16.00 7.64 -6.64
CA VAL A 293 17.46 7.82 -6.75
C VAL A 293 18.04 6.75 -7.66
N ALA A 294 18.80 7.16 -8.67
CA ALA A 294 19.70 6.30 -9.42
C ALA A 294 21.13 6.50 -8.93
N VAL A 295 21.75 5.46 -8.38
CA VAL A 295 23.16 5.46 -7.99
C VAL A 295 23.96 4.87 -9.13
N ALA A 296 24.68 5.71 -9.86
CA ALA A 296 25.47 5.30 -11.03
C ALA A 296 26.94 5.11 -10.66
N VAL A 297 27.46 3.91 -10.89
CA VAL A 297 28.84 3.54 -10.52
C VAL A 297 29.79 3.79 -11.68
N GLY A 298 30.91 4.46 -11.41
CA GLY A 298 31.99 4.69 -12.37
C GLY A 298 31.51 5.41 -13.64
N ASP A 299 31.82 4.87 -14.80
CA ASP A 299 31.49 5.45 -16.11
C ASP A 299 30.03 5.23 -16.55
N ALA A 300 29.24 4.49 -15.79
CA ALA A 300 27.81 4.32 -16.05
C ALA A 300 27.05 5.66 -15.95
N GLY A 301 27.56 6.62 -15.17
CA GLY A 301 26.86 7.83 -14.82
C GLY A 301 26.48 8.71 -16.01
N ASP A 302 27.43 9.13 -16.83
CA ASP A 302 27.15 10.00 -17.98
C ASP A 302 26.26 9.30 -19.00
N ARG A 303 26.55 8.01 -19.29
CA ARG A 303 25.74 7.20 -20.21
C ARG A 303 24.28 7.07 -19.75
N LEU A 304 24.07 6.88 -18.46
CA LEU A 304 22.73 6.74 -17.89
C LEU A 304 21.96 8.06 -17.92
N VAL A 305 22.60 9.16 -17.51
CA VAL A 305 21.99 10.51 -17.53
C VAL A 305 21.59 10.89 -18.93
N ASP A 306 22.47 10.74 -19.93
CA ASP A 306 22.20 11.03 -21.34
C ASP A 306 21.06 10.17 -21.87
N ALA A 307 21.06 8.87 -21.56
CA ALA A 307 20.03 7.94 -22.00
C ALA A 307 18.65 8.25 -21.40
N ILE A 308 18.59 8.64 -20.12
CA ILE A 308 17.35 9.07 -19.46
C ILE A 308 16.88 10.40 -20.06
N ALA A 309 17.75 11.41 -20.15
CA ALA A 309 17.42 12.72 -20.68
C ALA A 309 16.85 12.66 -22.11
N ALA A 310 17.36 11.76 -22.96
CA ALA A 310 16.88 11.56 -24.32
C ALA A 310 15.45 10.95 -24.40
N ARG A 311 14.96 10.36 -23.33
CA ARG A 311 13.63 9.73 -23.23
C ARG A 311 12.56 10.69 -22.72
N LEU A 312 12.90 11.58 -21.79
CA LEU A 312 11.92 12.42 -21.09
C LEU A 312 11.08 13.32 -22.02
N PRO A 313 11.63 13.97 -23.07
CA PRO A 313 10.83 14.81 -23.97
C PRO A 313 9.82 14.04 -24.81
N LYS A 314 9.88 12.71 -24.82
CA LYS A 314 8.95 11.85 -25.58
C LYS A 314 7.71 11.46 -24.78
N LEU A 315 7.74 11.66 -23.47
CA LEU A 315 6.63 11.32 -22.58
C LEU A 315 5.45 12.29 -22.80
N ARG A 316 4.29 11.72 -23.05
CA ARG A 316 3.06 12.49 -23.22
C ARG A 316 2.40 12.70 -21.87
N ILE A 317 2.43 13.96 -21.40
CA ILE A 317 1.86 14.37 -20.11
C ILE A 317 0.50 15.02 -20.37
N GLY A 318 -0.56 14.48 -19.78
CA GLY A 318 -1.91 14.95 -20.03
C GLY A 318 -2.95 14.33 -19.10
N ASP A 319 -4.24 14.54 -19.43
CA ASP A 319 -5.35 13.94 -18.68
C ASP A 319 -5.21 12.40 -18.67
N GLY A 320 -5.29 11.80 -17.50
CA GLY A 320 -5.20 10.35 -17.34
C GLY A 320 -6.34 9.58 -18.03
N ALA A 321 -7.45 10.24 -18.32
CA ALA A 321 -8.56 9.67 -19.08
C ALA A 321 -8.30 9.62 -20.60
N ASP A 322 -7.32 10.40 -21.09
CA ASP A 322 -6.88 10.34 -22.49
C ASP A 322 -6.00 9.09 -22.70
N PRO A 323 -6.37 8.18 -23.61
CA PRO A 323 -5.60 6.96 -23.86
C PRO A 323 -4.18 7.22 -24.42
N ASP A 324 -3.91 8.41 -24.95
CA ASP A 324 -2.60 8.78 -25.44
C ASP A 324 -1.68 9.34 -24.35
N SER A 325 -2.19 9.66 -23.17
CA SER A 325 -1.40 10.13 -22.03
C SER A 325 -0.61 8.98 -21.39
N GLU A 326 0.66 9.26 -21.04
CA GLU A 326 1.57 8.32 -20.36
C GLU A 326 1.82 8.70 -18.89
N MET A 327 1.66 9.99 -18.57
CA MET A 327 1.75 10.51 -17.21
C MET A 327 0.63 11.53 -16.95
N GLY A 328 -0.10 11.34 -15.86
CA GLY A 328 -1.14 12.25 -15.39
C GLY A 328 -0.61 13.37 -14.49
N PRO A 329 -1.52 14.18 -13.89
CA PRO A 329 -1.19 15.20 -12.91
C PRO A 329 -0.84 14.60 -11.53
N LEU A 330 -0.38 15.44 -10.62
CA LEU A 330 -0.28 15.18 -9.19
C LEU A 330 -1.65 15.33 -8.52
N ILE A 331 -1.83 14.69 -7.35
CA ILE A 331 -3.12 14.60 -6.66
C ILE A 331 -3.71 15.95 -6.22
N THR A 332 -2.89 16.97 -5.88
CA THR A 332 -3.33 18.29 -5.44
C THR A 332 -2.38 19.40 -5.87
N ALA A 333 -2.88 20.62 -5.98
CA ALA A 333 -2.06 21.82 -6.23
C ALA A 333 -0.98 21.99 -5.16
N ALA A 334 -1.34 21.84 -3.88
CA ALA A 334 -0.38 21.97 -2.78
C ALA A 334 0.77 20.95 -2.88
N HIS A 335 0.47 19.73 -3.33
CA HIS A 335 1.50 18.72 -3.52
C HIS A 335 2.39 19.02 -4.73
N ARG A 336 1.80 19.46 -5.86
CA ARG A 336 2.55 19.95 -7.02
C ARG A 336 3.53 21.06 -6.65
N ASP A 337 3.06 22.04 -5.89
CA ASP A 337 3.88 23.19 -5.49
C ASP A 337 4.99 22.76 -4.52
N LYS A 338 4.73 21.79 -3.63
CA LYS A 338 5.74 21.17 -2.77
C LYS A 338 6.84 20.47 -3.60
N VAL A 339 6.45 19.69 -4.61
CA VAL A 339 7.42 19.00 -5.50
C VAL A 339 8.26 20.01 -6.29
N ALA A 340 7.65 21.07 -6.83
CA ALA A 340 8.37 22.16 -7.50
C ALA A 340 9.37 22.84 -6.55
N GLY A 341 9.02 22.98 -5.27
CA GLY A 341 9.91 23.49 -4.22
C GLY A 341 11.14 22.60 -4.00
N TYR A 342 11.00 21.28 -4.06
CA TYR A 342 12.15 20.35 -3.98
C TYR A 342 13.09 20.50 -5.18
N ILE A 343 12.58 20.69 -6.40
CA ILE A 343 13.41 20.94 -7.59
C ILE A 343 14.23 22.22 -7.40
N ALA A 344 13.60 23.29 -6.92
CA ALA A 344 14.28 24.56 -6.62
C ALA A 344 15.36 24.39 -5.54
N ALA A 345 15.06 23.66 -4.47
CA ALA A 345 15.99 23.40 -3.38
C ALA A 345 17.20 22.55 -3.85
N GLY A 346 16.97 21.54 -4.68
CA GLY A 346 18.05 20.73 -5.28
C GLY A 346 19.01 21.59 -6.13
N ALA A 347 18.46 22.40 -7.03
CA ALA A 347 19.24 23.32 -7.85
C ALA A 347 20.05 24.30 -7.00
N SER A 348 19.44 24.89 -5.98
CA SER A 348 20.10 25.84 -5.06
C SER A 348 21.18 25.19 -4.20
N SER A 349 21.07 23.89 -3.94
CA SER A 349 22.06 23.10 -3.19
C SER A 349 23.21 22.58 -4.05
N GLY A 350 23.18 22.84 -5.36
CA GLY A 350 24.27 22.49 -6.28
C GLY A 350 24.03 21.25 -7.14
N ALA A 351 22.85 20.68 -7.13
CA ALA A 351 22.46 19.64 -8.11
C ALA A 351 22.40 20.26 -9.52
N THR A 352 22.82 19.49 -10.51
CA THR A 352 22.69 19.87 -11.91
C THR A 352 21.28 19.52 -12.40
N VAL A 353 20.49 20.53 -12.78
CA VAL A 353 19.19 20.31 -13.40
C VAL A 353 19.40 19.96 -14.87
N VAL A 354 19.28 18.68 -15.21
CA VAL A 354 19.46 18.17 -16.59
C VAL A 354 18.19 18.38 -17.40
N VAL A 355 17.04 18.08 -16.78
CA VAL A 355 15.71 18.35 -17.32
C VAL A 355 14.89 18.99 -16.21
N ASP A 356 14.24 20.12 -16.49
CA ASP A 356 13.43 20.86 -15.54
C ASP A 356 11.95 20.74 -15.85
N GLY A 357 11.23 19.94 -15.05
CA GLY A 357 9.80 19.72 -15.23
C GLY A 357 8.93 20.96 -14.97
N ARG A 358 9.47 22.00 -14.33
CA ARG A 358 8.77 23.28 -14.11
C ARG A 358 8.66 24.11 -15.40
N GLU A 359 9.51 23.83 -16.38
CA GLU A 359 9.55 24.49 -17.69
C GLU A 359 8.88 23.67 -18.79
N ALA A 360 8.34 22.50 -18.43
CA ALA A 360 7.70 21.61 -19.39
C ALA A 360 6.39 22.22 -19.93
N ASP A 361 6.14 21.98 -21.22
CA ASP A 361 4.84 22.30 -21.82
C ASP A 361 3.80 21.25 -21.40
N VAL A 362 3.03 21.58 -20.37
CA VAL A 362 2.00 20.74 -19.78
C VAL A 362 0.67 21.51 -19.73
N PRO A 363 -0.49 20.85 -19.61
CA PRO A 363 -1.78 21.54 -19.50
C PRO A 363 -1.76 22.58 -18.38
N SER A 364 -2.30 23.77 -18.65
CA SER A 364 -2.36 24.89 -17.71
C SER A 364 -3.39 24.68 -16.62
N ASP A 365 -4.45 23.93 -16.92
CA ASP A 365 -5.50 23.54 -15.97
C ASP A 365 -5.04 22.28 -15.22
N GLY A 366 -5.52 22.10 -14.00
CA GLY A 366 -5.16 20.95 -13.20
C GLY A 366 -3.81 21.10 -12.47
N PHE A 367 -3.29 19.95 -12.00
CA PHE A 367 -2.13 19.92 -11.08
C PHE A 367 -0.91 19.27 -11.75
N PHE A 368 -0.69 19.58 -13.02
CA PHE A 368 0.41 19.01 -13.81
C PHE A 368 1.77 19.57 -13.40
N LEU A 369 2.77 18.71 -13.49
CA LEU A 369 4.20 19.06 -13.39
C LEU A 369 4.96 18.11 -14.34
N GLY A 370 5.89 18.63 -15.10
CA GLY A 370 6.73 17.83 -16.00
C GLY A 370 7.75 16.98 -15.27
N THR A 371 8.39 16.10 -16.02
CA THR A 371 9.46 15.23 -15.50
C THR A 371 10.75 16.00 -15.23
N THR A 372 11.37 15.76 -14.08
CA THR A 372 12.64 16.39 -13.69
C THR A 372 13.74 15.37 -13.50
N LEU A 373 14.91 15.62 -14.08
CA LEU A 373 16.13 14.86 -13.88
C LEU A 373 17.19 15.75 -13.24
N LEU A 374 17.64 15.37 -12.03
CA LEU A 374 18.70 16.04 -11.29
C LEU A 374 19.95 15.14 -11.29
N ASP A 375 21.10 15.69 -11.67
CA ASP A 375 22.39 15.01 -11.60
C ASP A 375 23.29 15.64 -10.55
N ASN A 376 24.38 14.95 -10.20
CA ASN A 376 25.36 15.38 -9.19
C ASN A 376 24.70 15.65 -7.82
N VAL A 377 23.64 14.90 -7.52
CA VAL A 377 22.97 14.97 -6.22
C VAL A 377 23.87 14.34 -5.14
N THR A 378 23.95 14.99 -3.98
CA THR A 378 24.71 14.48 -2.84
C THR A 378 23.80 14.05 -1.70
N PRO A 379 24.26 13.16 -0.79
CA PRO A 379 23.48 12.66 0.33
C PRO A 379 23.00 13.72 1.33
N GLN A 380 23.55 14.94 1.26
CA GLN A 380 23.19 16.07 2.15
C GLN A 380 22.04 16.92 1.60
N MET A 381 21.67 16.73 0.35
CA MET A 381 20.59 17.48 -0.30
C MET A 381 19.21 16.92 0.09
N SER A 382 18.23 17.80 0.31
CA SER A 382 16.85 17.38 0.62
C SER A 382 16.21 16.53 -0.47
N VAL A 383 16.60 16.73 -1.72
CA VAL A 383 16.17 15.90 -2.86
C VAL A 383 16.68 14.46 -2.78
N TYR A 384 17.71 14.18 -1.95
CA TYR A 384 18.18 12.83 -1.64
C TYR A 384 17.55 12.30 -0.35
N THR A 385 17.51 13.08 0.71
CA THR A 385 17.08 12.60 2.04
C THR A 385 15.58 12.40 2.14
N ASP A 386 14.78 13.28 1.51
CA ASP A 386 13.36 13.32 1.71
C ASP A 386 12.60 12.54 0.62
N GLU A 387 11.48 11.94 1.00
CA GLU A 387 10.51 11.38 0.05
C GLU A 387 9.78 12.53 -0.66
N ILE A 388 10.08 12.76 -1.94
CA ILE A 388 9.48 13.84 -2.75
C ILE A 388 8.05 13.47 -3.16
N PHE A 389 7.85 12.24 -3.58
CA PHE A 389 6.58 11.67 -4.05
C PHE A 389 6.01 12.43 -5.27
N GLY A 390 6.88 12.68 -6.25
CA GLY A 390 6.59 13.43 -7.47
C GLY A 390 7.53 13.05 -8.61
N PRO A 391 7.36 13.62 -9.82
CA PRO A 391 8.09 13.21 -11.03
C PRO A 391 9.54 13.77 -11.05
N VAL A 392 10.31 13.40 -10.05
CA VAL A 392 11.72 13.85 -9.85
C VAL A 392 12.62 12.65 -9.62
N LEU A 393 13.59 12.45 -10.52
CA LEU A 393 14.63 11.45 -10.39
C LEU A 393 15.97 12.14 -10.07
N ALA A 394 16.60 11.72 -8.98
CA ALA A 394 17.93 12.18 -8.58
C ALA A 394 18.99 11.16 -9.00
N VAL A 395 20.10 11.62 -9.59
CA VAL A 395 21.26 10.79 -9.91
C VAL A 395 22.39 11.13 -8.94
N VAL A 396 22.88 10.10 -8.25
CA VAL A 396 24.04 10.16 -7.36
C VAL A 396 25.19 9.40 -8.00
N ARG A 397 26.35 9.98 -8.03
CA ARG A 397 27.56 9.37 -8.59
C ARG A 397 28.33 8.62 -7.50
N ALA A 398 28.73 7.39 -7.75
CA ALA A 398 29.56 6.57 -6.89
C ALA A 398 30.79 6.09 -7.66
N GLY A 399 31.96 6.07 -7.04
CA GLY A 399 33.18 5.59 -7.68
C GLY A 399 33.26 4.06 -7.78
N THR A 400 32.67 3.38 -6.79
CA THR A 400 32.74 1.92 -6.64
C THR A 400 31.38 1.31 -6.25
N TYR A 401 31.27 -0.02 -6.40
CA TYR A 401 30.13 -0.78 -5.90
C TYR A 401 29.92 -0.56 -4.40
N ASP A 402 31.00 -0.62 -3.61
CA ASP A 402 30.93 -0.48 -2.15
C ASP A 402 30.42 0.90 -1.71
N GLU A 403 30.83 1.95 -2.40
CA GLU A 403 30.29 3.31 -2.18
C GLU A 403 28.78 3.38 -2.50
N GLY A 404 28.37 2.79 -3.62
CA GLY A 404 26.97 2.73 -4.01
C GLY A 404 26.12 1.94 -3.01
N LEU A 405 26.61 0.79 -2.55
CA LEU A 405 25.95 -0.02 -1.51
C LEU A 405 25.86 0.73 -0.18
N ALA A 406 26.95 1.44 0.22
CA ALA A 406 26.97 2.22 1.45
C ALA A 406 25.94 3.35 1.45
N LEU A 407 25.71 4.02 0.31
CA LEU A 407 24.65 5.02 0.15
C LEU A 407 23.26 4.41 0.42
N ILE A 408 22.97 3.25 -0.15
CA ILE A 408 21.70 2.55 0.01
C ILE A 408 21.52 2.11 1.47
N ASN A 409 22.53 1.45 2.03
CA ASN A 409 22.46 0.92 3.40
C ASN A 409 22.47 2.05 4.46
N GLY A 410 23.06 3.20 4.16
CA GLY A 410 23.10 4.36 5.05
C GLY A 410 21.79 5.16 5.09
N HIS A 411 20.84 4.91 4.17
CA HIS A 411 19.59 5.65 4.14
C HIS A 411 18.62 5.18 5.25
N GLU A 412 17.81 6.10 5.77
CA GLU A 412 16.82 5.78 6.82
C GLU A 412 15.64 4.95 6.30
N PHE A 413 15.28 5.09 5.01
CA PHE A 413 14.25 4.31 4.35
C PHE A 413 14.85 3.08 3.66
N ALA A 414 14.14 1.96 3.76
CA ALA A 414 14.60 0.69 3.22
C ALA A 414 13.42 -0.16 2.71
N ASN A 415 12.53 0.46 1.91
CA ASN A 415 11.35 -0.22 1.36
C ASN A 415 11.74 -1.14 0.20
N GLY A 416 12.31 -0.57 -0.88
CA GLY A 416 12.74 -1.30 -2.05
C GLY A 416 14.05 -0.76 -2.64
N THR A 417 14.74 -1.62 -3.40
CA THR A 417 15.94 -1.26 -4.15
C THR A 417 16.09 -2.16 -5.38
N ALA A 418 16.88 -1.72 -6.34
CA ALA A 418 17.22 -2.53 -7.50
C ALA A 418 18.71 -2.42 -7.85
N ILE A 419 19.28 -3.48 -8.43
CA ILE A 419 20.59 -3.44 -9.07
C ILE A 419 20.45 -3.76 -10.56
N PHE A 420 21.16 -3.04 -11.40
CA PHE A 420 21.28 -3.28 -12.84
C PHE A 420 22.72 -3.65 -13.17
N THR A 421 22.92 -4.86 -13.63
CA THR A 421 24.23 -5.46 -13.95
C THR A 421 24.05 -6.69 -14.83
N ARG A 422 25.08 -7.07 -15.57
CA ARG A 422 25.19 -8.36 -16.26
C ARG A 422 26.03 -9.37 -15.48
N ASP A 423 26.65 -8.95 -14.37
CA ASP A 423 27.44 -9.80 -13.50
C ASP A 423 26.56 -10.48 -12.44
N GLY A 424 26.35 -11.80 -12.60
CA GLY A 424 25.59 -12.59 -11.66
C GLY A 424 26.25 -12.71 -10.27
N GLY A 425 27.56 -12.55 -10.17
CA GLY A 425 28.30 -12.51 -8.91
C GLY A 425 27.98 -11.23 -8.13
N ALA A 426 28.06 -10.07 -8.79
CA ALA A 426 27.70 -8.79 -8.20
C ALA A 426 26.22 -8.75 -7.78
N ALA A 427 25.31 -9.27 -8.61
CA ALA A 427 23.90 -9.34 -8.28
C ALA A 427 23.64 -10.23 -7.04
N ARG A 428 24.29 -11.39 -6.95
CA ARG A 428 24.18 -12.28 -5.79
C ARG A 428 24.76 -11.63 -4.53
N GLN A 429 25.89 -10.96 -4.65
CA GLN A 429 26.50 -10.26 -3.53
C GLN A 429 25.60 -9.12 -3.04
N PHE A 430 25.02 -8.33 -3.96
CA PHE A 430 24.10 -7.25 -3.63
C PHE A 430 22.91 -7.72 -2.82
N GLN A 431 22.22 -8.79 -3.24
CA GLN A 431 21.07 -9.31 -2.50
C GLN A 431 21.43 -9.78 -1.08
N PHE A 432 22.71 -10.14 -0.84
CA PHE A 432 23.17 -10.58 0.47
C PHE A 432 23.55 -9.40 1.37
N ASP A 433 24.16 -8.35 0.80
CA ASP A 433 24.73 -7.24 1.56
C ASP A 433 23.76 -6.07 1.77
N VAL A 434 22.72 -5.95 0.92
CA VAL A 434 21.82 -4.79 0.99
C VAL A 434 20.80 -4.93 2.12
N GLU A 435 20.65 -3.86 2.92
CA GLU A 435 19.75 -3.81 4.08
C GLU A 435 18.39 -3.18 3.72
N VAL A 436 17.67 -3.79 2.78
CA VAL A 436 16.38 -3.32 2.25
C VAL A 436 15.40 -4.49 2.17
N GLY A 437 14.11 -4.21 2.40
CA GLY A 437 13.08 -5.26 2.49
C GLY A 437 12.79 -5.98 1.17
N MET A 438 12.81 -5.26 0.04
CA MET A 438 12.51 -5.81 -1.29
C MET A 438 13.63 -5.48 -2.28
N VAL A 439 14.16 -6.48 -2.95
CA VAL A 439 15.33 -6.35 -3.83
C VAL A 439 15.00 -6.82 -5.24
N GLY A 440 15.25 -5.97 -6.24
CA GLY A 440 15.15 -6.28 -7.66
C GLY A 440 16.52 -6.51 -8.29
N ILE A 441 16.65 -7.55 -9.10
CA ILE A 441 17.81 -7.77 -9.96
C ILE A 441 17.37 -7.58 -11.40
N ASN A 442 17.80 -6.47 -12.02
CA ASN A 442 17.33 -6.00 -13.33
C ASN A 442 15.80 -5.80 -13.40
N VAL A 443 15.16 -5.56 -12.24
CA VAL A 443 13.74 -5.25 -12.08
C VAL A 443 13.64 -3.99 -11.21
N PRO A 444 13.16 -2.86 -11.74
CA PRO A 444 13.23 -1.58 -11.02
C PRO A 444 12.24 -1.49 -9.85
N ILE A 445 11.09 -2.15 -9.95
CA ILE A 445 10.01 -2.13 -8.95
C ILE A 445 9.74 -3.57 -8.50
N PRO A 446 10.46 -4.09 -7.48
CA PRO A 446 10.36 -5.49 -7.03
C PRO A 446 9.15 -5.73 -6.11
N VAL A 447 7.94 -5.30 -6.51
CA VAL A 447 6.71 -5.59 -5.74
C VAL A 447 6.43 -7.09 -5.81
N PRO A 448 6.40 -7.80 -4.67
CA PRO A 448 6.19 -9.24 -4.68
C PRO A 448 4.77 -9.61 -5.13
N VAL A 449 4.63 -10.79 -5.72
CA VAL A 449 3.32 -11.39 -6.02
C VAL A 449 2.59 -11.75 -4.72
N SER A 450 1.26 -11.92 -4.78
CA SER A 450 0.37 -11.99 -3.61
C SER A 450 0.68 -13.10 -2.58
N TYR A 451 1.44 -14.13 -2.94
CA TYR A 451 1.85 -15.21 -2.02
C TYR A 451 3.23 -14.99 -1.38
N TYR A 452 3.89 -13.86 -1.64
CA TYR A 452 5.00 -13.31 -0.86
C TYR A 452 4.54 -12.00 -0.21
N SER A 453 5.12 -11.65 0.94
CA SER A 453 4.67 -10.47 1.68
C SER A 453 5.43 -9.21 1.27
N PHE A 454 4.72 -8.08 1.24
CA PHE A 454 5.23 -6.75 0.91
C PHE A 454 5.60 -6.00 2.19
N GLY A 455 6.82 -5.51 2.27
CA GLY A 455 7.23 -4.68 3.40
C GLY A 455 8.69 -4.26 3.33
N GLY A 456 8.97 -3.11 3.91
CA GLY A 456 10.31 -2.54 4.04
C GLY A 456 10.96 -2.88 5.36
N TRP A 457 12.17 -2.37 5.53
CA TRP A 457 12.93 -2.35 6.78
C TRP A 457 13.07 -0.92 7.29
N LYS A 458 13.74 -0.72 8.41
CA LYS A 458 14.07 0.59 9.01
C LYS A 458 12.80 1.47 9.15
N ALA A 459 12.89 2.76 8.78
CA ALA A 459 11.76 3.70 8.88
C ALA A 459 10.66 3.52 7.81
N SER A 460 10.80 2.53 6.91
CA SER A 460 9.75 2.17 5.96
C SER A 460 8.71 1.19 6.51
N LEU A 461 8.92 0.61 7.69
CA LEU A 461 7.95 -0.27 8.36
C LEU A 461 8.05 -0.12 9.88
N PHE A 462 6.90 0.06 10.53
CA PHE A 462 6.74 0.01 11.98
C PHE A 462 5.86 -1.20 12.35
N GLY A 463 6.37 -2.08 13.21
CA GLY A 463 5.86 -3.43 13.44
C GLY A 463 6.48 -4.44 12.46
N ASP A 464 6.77 -5.67 12.94
CA ASP A 464 7.54 -6.66 12.17
C ASP A 464 6.73 -7.42 11.11
N THR A 465 5.43 -7.19 10.99
CA THR A 465 4.57 -7.96 10.09
C THR A 465 4.43 -7.23 8.74
N HIS A 466 4.86 -7.87 7.68
CA HIS A 466 4.67 -7.40 6.31
C HIS A 466 3.21 -7.56 5.86
N MET A 467 2.84 -6.82 4.81
CA MET A 467 1.48 -6.79 4.29
C MET A 467 1.23 -7.97 3.34
N TYR A 468 0.00 -8.44 3.32
CA TYR A 468 -0.54 -9.58 2.56
C TYR A 468 0.33 -10.87 2.61
N GLY A 469 0.07 -11.84 1.72
CA GLY A 469 0.75 -13.12 1.74
C GLY A 469 0.56 -13.89 3.06
N PRO A 470 1.46 -14.82 3.39
CA PRO A 470 1.39 -15.58 4.63
C PRO A 470 1.44 -14.71 5.89
N GLU A 471 2.20 -13.62 5.87
CA GLU A 471 2.26 -12.69 7.01
C GLU A 471 0.95 -11.93 7.20
N GLY A 472 0.25 -11.57 6.12
CA GLY A 472 -1.09 -10.99 6.21
C GLY A 472 -2.09 -11.91 6.89
N ILE A 473 -2.06 -13.22 6.60
CA ILE A 473 -2.88 -14.23 7.31
C ILE A 473 -2.51 -14.29 8.79
N ASN A 474 -1.23 -14.26 9.11
CA ASN A 474 -0.75 -14.24 10.49
C ASN A 474 -1.15 -12.97 11.22
N PHE A 475 -1.08 -11.82 10.55
CA PHE A 475 -1.47 -10.53 11.10
C PHE A 475 -2.93 -10.50 11.53
N TYR A 476 -3.84 -11.01 10.72
CA TYR A 476 -5.29 -10.98 10.98
C TYR A 476 -5.82 -12.16 11.80
N THR A 477 -4.96 -13.02 12.33
CA THR A 477 -5.36 -14.18 13.15
C THR A 477 -4.52 -14.35 14.40
N ARG A 478 -5.06 -15.09 15.38
CA ARG A 478 -4.33 -15.55 16.56
C ARG A 478 -4.21 -17.08 16.55
N GLY A 479 -3.03 -17.58 16.83
CA GLY A 479 -2.80 -19.00 17.08
C GLY A 479 -3.38 -19.43 18.44
N LYS A 480 -3.96 -20.62 18.46
CA LYS A 480 -4.37 -21.31 19.69
C LYS A 480 -3.85 -22.73 19.62
N VAL A 481 -3.21 -23.17 20.69
CA VAL A 481 -2.78 -24.57 20.84
C VAL A 481 -3.77 -25.27 21.74
N VAL A 482 -4.19 -26.46 21.32
CA VAL A 482 -5.09 -27.34 22.09
C VAL A 482 -4.34 -28.61 22.39
N THR A 483 -4.26 -28.95 23.67
CA THR A 483 -3.73 -30.23 24.18
C THR A 483 -4.93 -31.06 24.64
N SER A 484 -5.09 -32.23 24.11
CA SER A 484 -6.20 -33.12 24.44
C SER A 484 -5.72 -34.46 24.97
N ARG A 485 -6.38 -34.96 26.00
CA ARG A 485 -6.16 -36.27 26.58
C ARG A 485 -7.51 -36.88 26.93
N TRP A 486 -7.70 -38.15 26.59
CA TRP A 486 -8.90 -38.90 26.89
C TRP A 486 -8.54 -40.07 27.82
N PRO A 487 -8.34 -39.81 29.13
CA PRO A 487 -7.97 -40.86 30.09
C PRO A 487 -9.14 -41.81 30.33
N ASP A 488 -8.82 -43.11 30.60
CA ASP A 488 -9.80 -44.04 31.11
C ASP A 488 -10.18 -43.63 32.53
N PRO A 489 -11.48 -43.34 32.82
CA PRO A 489 -11.92 -42.97 34.14
C PRO A 489 -11.58 -44.03 35.22
N ALA A 490 -11.50 -45.33 34.85
CA ALA A 490 -11.17 -46.41 35.78
C ALA A 490 -9.72 -46.40 36.26
N THR A 491 -8.81 -45.76 35.50
CA THR A 491 -7.37 -45.68 35.79
C THR A 491 -6.91 -44.29 36.22
N SER A 492 -7.85 -43.31 36.26
CA SER A 492 -7.54 -41.92 36.60
C SER A 492 -7.21 -41.78 38.09
N THR A 493 -6.02 -41.25 38.41
CA THR A 493 -5.57 -40.93 39.75
C THR A 493 -5.16 -39.46 39.83
N VAL A 494 -5.26 -38.88 41.04
CA VAL A 494 -4.76 -37.52 41.29
C VAL A 494 -3.23 -37.54 41.28
N ASP A 495 -2.62 -36.82 40.35
CA ASP A 495 -1.20 -36.56 40.29
C ASP A 495 -0.98 -35.05 40.39
N LEU A 496 -0.32 -34.59 41.45
CA LEU A 496 0.04 -33.19 41.69
C LEU A 496 1.41 -32.82 41.08
N GLY A 497 2.06 -33.74 40.40
CA GLY A 497 3.32 -33.50 39.72
C GLY A 497 3.12 -32.66 38.44
N PHE A 498 4.19 -31.98 38.02
CA PHE A 498 4.18 -31.28 36.74
C PHE A 498 4.06 -32.30 35.60
N PRO A 499 3.19 -32.05 34.61
CA PRO A 499 3.02 -32.97 33.49
C PRO A 499 4.34 -33.30 32.81
N ARG A 500 4.63 -34.58 32.58
CA ARG A 500 5.83 -35.06 31.87
C ARG A 500 5.45 -35.51 30.46
N THR A 501 6.33 -35.28 29.52
CA THR A 501 6.17 -35.72 28.13
C THR A 501 6.68 -37.14 27.88
N ARG A 502 7.32 -37.76 28.86
CA ARG A 502 7.87 -39.13 28.78
C ARG A 502 7.34 -40.01 29.92
#